data_1e3255025a01d2b431b1aa39a90ef2a5
#
_entry.id   1e3255025a01d2b431b1aa39a90ef2a5
#
_cell.length_a   1.000
_cell.length_b   1.000
_cell.length_c   1.000
_cell.angle_alpha   90.00
_cell.angle_beta   90.00
_cell.angle_gamma   90.00
#
_symmetry.space_group_name_H-M   'P 1'
#
loop_
_entity.id
_entity.type
_entity.pdbx_description
1 polymer ?
#
loop_
_entity_poly.entity_id
_entity_poly.type
_entity_poly.pdbx_seq_one_letter_code
_entity_poly.pdbx_strand_id
1 'polypeptide(L)'
;MFPFVPPWPIRIEPSSPLTSLDDLKKRTHELRDKLEGQLASASDTASIQSVRDRFLGRKAGEVTALFKDLGKMAAETRKEAGEALNALKEFSETRIGEAEARFERQQRESRLSSERIDVSLPGRARGSGSKHPLTLVREEVEDVFIGMGFDIFDGPEVDDDFHCFEALNMPADHPARDMQDTFYLEGLPPRLLRTHTSTGQIRSMLANENPPQVRVLCPGRVFRRDDDITHSPMFHQFEGLVVDHGISLGDLMGTLETFIHRLFGKEYPVRFRPSYFPYTEPSVEVDMGCSTCKGRRTGCRVCKQTGWVEILGSGMVHPAVFEAVNRRLDKVVYDPAKVSGFAFGTGIERVAMIKSGISDIRLFYESDVRFLEQFA
;
A
#
# COMPACT_ATOMS: atom_id res chain seq x y z
N MET A 1 -19.49 29.04 -7.45
CA MET A 1 -20.71 28.24 -7.28
C MET A 1 -21.69 28.72 -8.36
N PHE A 2 -21.66 28.11 -9.55
CA PHE A 2 -22.59 28.46 -10.64
C PHE A 2 -23.75 27.49 -10.59
N PRO A 3 -25.00 27.93 -10.76
CA PRO A 3 -26.14 27.04 -10.71
C PRO A 3 -26.18 26.15 -11.96
N PHE A 4 -26.32 24.86 -11.73
CA PHE A 4 -26.56 23.83 -12.76
C PHE A 4 -27.97 24.05 -13.33
N VAL A 5 -28.08 24.48 -14.57
CA VAL A 5 -29.35 24.50 -15.32
C VAL A 5 -29.45 23.18 -16.08
N PRO A 6 -30.41 22.33 -15.79
CA PRO A 6 -30.60 21.09 -16.56
C PRO A 6 -31.09 21.44 -17.98
N PRO A 7 -30.61 20.73 -19.02
CA PRO A 7 -31.12 20.95 -20.39
C PRO A 7 -32.59 20.59 -20.44
N TRP A 8 -33.37 21.51 -20.94
CA TRP A 8 -34.82 21.31 -21.20
C TRP A 8 -35.05 20.12 -22.10
N PRO A 9 -36.07 19.30 -21.83
CA PRO A 9 -36.41 18.19 -22.72
C PRO A 9 -36.85 18.76 -24.08
N ILE A 10 -36.11 18.40 -25.13
CA ILE A 10 -36.51 18.70 -26.51
C ILE A 10 -37.85 18.02 -26.75
N ARG A 11 -38.92 18.79 -26.85
CA ARG A 11 -40.25 18.27 -27.32
C ARG A 11 -40.07 17.85 -28.77
N ILE A 12 -40.07 16.58 -29.04
CA ILE A 12 -40.22 15.99 -30.37
C ILE A 12 -41.69 16.12 -30.69
N GLU A 13 -42.04 17.00 -31.65
CA GLU A 13 -43.42 17.03 -32.16
C GLU A 13 -43.74 15.69 -32.80
N PRO A 14 -44.93 15.12 -32.54
CA PRO A 14 -45.33 13.85 -33.14
C PRO A 14 -45.46 14.04 -34.65
N SER A 15 -44.61 13.34 -35.41
CA SER A 15 -44.70 13.30 -36.87
C SER A 15 -46.05 12.73 -37.29
N SER A 16 -46.69 13.36 -38.28
CA SER A 16 -47.94 12.84 -38.90
C SER A 16 -47.79 11.38 -39.31
N PRO A 17 -48.82 10.51 -39.12
CA PRO A 17 -48.73 9.11 -39.45
C PRO A 17 -48.44 8.92 -40.94
N LEU A 18 -47.49 8.03 -41.24
CA LEU A 18 -47.14 7.65 -42.62
C LEU A 18 -48.34 6.97 -43.27
N THR A 19 -48.89 7.59 -44.34
CA THR A 19 -50.08 7.09 -45.04
C THR A 19 -49.82 6.48 -46.42
N SER A 20 -48.61 6.80 -47.01
CA SER A 20 -48.24 6.26 -48.31
C SER A 20 -46.74 5.94 -48.42
N LEU A 21 -46.38 5.14 -49.45
CA LEU A 21 -44.97 4.80 -49.75
C LEU A 21 -44.17 6.06 -50.19
N ASP A 22 -44.87 6.98 -50.94
CA ASP A 22 -44.22 8.21 -51.37
C ASP A 22 -43.89 9.15 -50.21
N ASP A 23 -44.76 9.22 -49.19
CA ASP A 23 -44.51 9.96 -47.98
C ASP A 23 -43.28 9.42 -47.22
N LEU A 24 -43.18 8.07 -47.18
CA LEU A 24 -41.99 7.44 -46.56
C LEU A 24 -40.70 7.78 -47.33
N LYS A 25 -40.71 7.67 -48.67
CA LYS A 25 -39.54 8.01 -49.50
C LYS A 25 -39.16 9.48 -49.33
N LYS A 26 -40.09 10.38 -49.27
CA LYS A 26 -39.81 11.79 -48.99
C LYS A 26 -39.20 11.98 -47.59
N ARG A 27 -39.75 11.34 -46.60
CA ARG A 27 -39.27 11.42 -45.20
C ARG A 27 -37.88 10.82 -45.04
N THR A 28 -37.58 9.70 -45.73
CA THR A 28 -36.23 9.12 -45.73
C THR A 28 -35.18 10.05 -46.34
N HIS A 29 -35.56 10.78 -47.39
CA HIS A 29 -34.66 11.78 -48.02
C HIS A 29 -34.44 12.97 -47.11
N GLU A 30 -35.47 13.53 -46.52
CA GLU A 30 -35.39 14.62 -45.54
C GLU A 30 -34.48 14.25 -44.33
N LEU A 31 -34.59 13.01 -43.85
CA LEU A 31 -33.75 12.53 -42.74
C LEU A 31 -32.30 12.34 -43.14
N ARG A 32 -32.00 11.93 -44.38
CA ARG A 32 -30.64 11.88 -44.91
C ARG A 32 -29.99 13.27 -44.92
N ASP A 33 -30.69 14.25 -45.50
CA ASP A 33 -30.18 15.63 -45.60
C ASP A 33 -29.97 16.23 -44.21
N LYS A 34 -30.90 15.98 -43.30
CA LYS A 34 -30.82 16.45 -41.90
C LYS A 34 -29.63 15.81 -41.16
N LEU A 35 -29.39 14.52 -41.35
CA LEU A 35 -28.26 13.81 -40.78
C LEU A 35 -26.94 14.41 -41.29
N GLU A 36 -26.81 14.58 -42.60
CA GLU A 36 -25.60 15.14 -43.20
C GLU A 36 -25.34 16.57 -42.73
N GLY A 37 -26.37 17.41 -42.64
CA GLY A 37 -26.25 18.76 -42.10
C GLY A 37 -25.81 18.79 -40.64
N GLN A 38 -26.32 17.88 -39.80
CA GLN A 38 -25.90 17.80 -38.40
C GLN A 38 -24.49 17.23 -38.21
N LEU A 39 -24.09 16.24 -39.02
CA LEU A 39 -22.73 15.72 -39.01
C LEU A 39 -21.71 16.76 -39.54
N ALA A 40 -22.09 17.60 -40.50
CA ALA A 40 -21.26 18.66 -40.99
C ALA A 40 -21.04 19.77 -39.95
N SER A 41 -22.02 20.02 -39.08
CA SER A 41 -21.92 21.02 -37.99
C SER A 41 -21.36 20.48 -36.69
N ALA A 42 -21.14 19.16 -36.57
CA ALA A 42 -20.56 18.56 -35.38
C ALA A 42 -19.10 18.96 -35.21
N SER A 43 -18.76 19.46 -34.03
CA SER A 43 -17.42 20.00 -33.71
C SER A 43 -16.65 19.16 -32.70
N ASP A 44 -17.27 18.19 -32.06
CA ASP A 44 -16.68 17.31 -31.05
C ASP A 44 -17.33 15.92 -31.00
N THR A 45 -16.72 15.01 -30.29
CA THR A 45 -17.21 13.61 -30.10
C THR A 45 -18.57 13.59 -29.45
N ALA A 46 -18.86 14.51 -28.53
CA ALA A 46 -20.14 14.57 -27.82
C ALA A 46 -21.29 14.97 -28.77
N SER A 47 -21.02 15.90 -29.69
CA SER A 47 -22.02 16.30 -30.72
C SER A 47 -22.31 15.17 -31.72
N ILE A 48 -21.29 14.40 -32.14
CA ILE A 48 -21.49 13.22 -33.00
C ILE A 48 -22.30 12.16 -32.25
N GLN A 49 -22.00 11.90 -30.97
CA GLN A 49 -22.80 10.98 -30.17
C GLN A 49 -24.24 11.43 -29.99
N SER A 50 -24.47 12.74 -29.83
CA SER A 50 -25.82 13.30 -29.76
C SER A 50 -26.60 13.08 -31.08
N VAL A 51 -25.94 13.23 -32.23
CA VAL A 51 -26.50 12.92 -33.53
C VAL A 51 -26.86 11.43 -33.64
N ARG A 52 -25.94 10.54 -33.23
CA ARG A 52 -26.17 9.10 -33.19
C ARG A 52 -27.41 8.74 -32.36
N ASP A 53 -27.49 9.27 -31.13
CA ASP A 53 -28.62 9.00 -30.22
C ASP A 53 -29.93 9.54 -30.76
N ARG A 54 -29.91 10.69 -31.44
CA ARG A 54 -31.08 11.28 -32.07
C ARG A 54 -31.60 10.50 -33.26
N PHE A 55 -30.71 9.97 -34.12
CA PHE A 55 -31.14 9.24 -35.32
C PHE A 55 -31.33 7.75 -35.06
N LEU A 56 -30.43 7.09 -34.34
CA LEU A 56 -30.35 5.65 -34.15
C LEU A 56 -30.71 5.17 -32.74
N GLY A 57 -31.05 6.08 -31.83
CA GLY A 57 -31.35 5.77 -30.43
C GLY A 57 -32.47 4.72 -30.31
N ARG A 58 -32.27 3.70 -29.49
CA ARG A 58 -33.21 2.53 -29.36
C ARG A 58 -34.65 2.90 -28.97
N LYS A 59 -34.84 3.92 -28.13
CA LYS A 59 -36.14 4.31 -27.61
C LYS A 59 -36.82 5.43 -28.40
N ALA A 60 -36.06 6.43 -28.84
CA ALA A 60 -36.58 7.68 -29.41
C ALA A 60 -35.85 8.13 -30.69
N GLY A 61 -35.02 7.27 -31.32
CA GLY A 61 -34.32 7.61 -32.56
C GLY A 61 -35.29 7.87 -33.72
N GLU A 62 -35.02 8.93 -34.50
CA GLU A 62 -35.88 9.35 -35.62
C GLU A 62 -36.03 8.20 -36.66
N VAL A 63 -34.95 7.46 -36.96
CA VAL A 63 -35.00 6.27 -37.85
C VAL A 63 -35.73 5.12 -37.16
N THR A 64 -35.50 4.90 -35.88
CA THR A 64 -36.15 3.83 -35.10
C THR A 64 -37.67 4.05 -34.99
N ALA A 65 -38.10 5.31 -34.92
CA ALA A 65 -39.54 5.65 -34.90
C ALA A 65 -40.23 5.25 -36.19
N LEU A 66 -39.60 5.45 -37.36
CA LEU A 66 -40.15 5.05 -38.64
C LEU A 66 -40.37 3.54 -38.79
N PHE A 67 -39.47 2.72 -38.19
CA PHE A 67 -39.64 1.26 -38.12
C PHE A 67 -40.90 0.85 -37.33
N LYS A 68 -41.29 1.61 -36.31
CA LYS A 68 -42.54 1.34 -35.55
C LYS A 68 -43.78 1.62 -36.36
N ASP A 69 -43.72 2.61 -37.26
CA ASP A 69 -44.86 2.96 -38.14
C ASP A 69 -45.00 2.01 -39.33
N LEU A 70 -43.95 1.27 -39.71
CA LEU A 70 -43.99 0.23 -40.75
C LEU A 70 -45.11 -0.82 -40.51
N GLY A 71 -45.34 -1.16 -39.22
CA GLY A 71 -46.41 -2.09 -38.85
C GLY A 71 -47.84 -1.64 -39.20
N LYS A 72 -48.06 -0.33 -39.45
CA LYS A 72 -49.34 0.29 -39.75
C LYS A 72 -49.61 0.37 -41.26
N MET A 73 -48.63 0.05 -42.12
CA MET A 73 -48.75 0.13 -43.59
C MET A 73 -49.44 -1.13 -44.20
N ALA A 74 -50.02 -0.97 -45.40
CA ALA A 74 -50.65 -2.07 -46.13
C ALA A 74 -49.63 -3.18 -46.47
N ALA A 75 -50.06 -4.45 -46.47
CA ALA A 75 -49.21 -5.63 -46.66
C ALA A 75 -48.40 -5.60 -47.96
N GLU A 76 -48.97 -5.05 -49.02
CA GLU A 76 -48.43 -4.97 -50.40
C GLU A 76 -47.23 -4.02 -50.47
N THR A 77 -47.22 -2.91 -49.71
CA THR A 77 -46.15 -1.88 -49.70
C THR A 77 -45.14 -2.08 -48.60
N ARG A 78 -45.42 -2.96 -47.65
CA ARG A 78 -44.55 -3.15 -46.42
C ARG A 78 -43.16 -3.65 -46.74
N LYS A 79 -42.98 -4.49 -47.76
CA LYS A 79 -41.68 -5.02 -48.15
C LYS A 79 -40.77 -3.90 -48.70
N GLU A 80 -41.29 -3.10 -49.63
CA GLU A 80 -40.53 -2.01 -50.24
C GLU A 80 -40.24 -0.88 -49.24
N ALA A 81 -41.18 -0.61 -48.32
CA ALA A 81 -40.98 0.31 -47.21
C ALA A 81 -39.89 -0.18 -46.24
N GLY A 82 -39.85 -1.50 -45.95
CA GLY A 82 -38.81 -2.12 -45.11
C GLY A 82 -37.41 -2.04 -45.72
N GLU A 83 -37.31 -2.25 -47.03
CA GLU A 83 -36.06 -2.11 -47.78
C GLU A 83 -35.57 -0.67 -47.76
N ALA A 84 -36.43 0.32 -47.93
CA ALA A 84 -36.07 1.74 -47.86
C ALA A 84 -35.62 2.17 -46.46
N LEU A 85 -36.27 1.67 -45.41
CA LEU A 85 -35.88 1.97 -44.03
C LEU A 85 -34.54 1.29 -43.60
N ASN A 86 -34.31 0.06 -44.07
CA ASN A 86 -33.02 -0.59 -43.85
C ASN A 86 -31.91 0.14 -44.58
N ALA A 87 -32.12 0.59 -45.80
CA ALA A 87 -31.14 1.41 -46.51
C ALA A 87 -30.89 2.76 -45.84
N LEU A 88 -31.90 3.39 -45.23
CA LEU A 88 -31.72 4.61 -44.43
C LEU A 88 -30.91 4.33 -43.17
N LYS A 89 -31.18 3.22 -42.48
CA LYS A 89 -30.46 2.83 -41.27
C LYS A 89 -28.98 2.57 -41.59
N GLU A 90 -28.69 1.75 -42.60
CA GLU A 90 -27.32 1.45 -43.03
C GLU A 90 -26.56 2.70 -43.46
N PHE A 91 -27.22 3.57 -44.24
CA PHE A 91 -26.68 4.89 -44.59
C PHE A 91 -26.34 5.70 -43.36
N SER A 92 -27.27 5.77 -42.37
CA SER A 92 -27.04 6.54 -41.14
C SER A 92 -25.88 5.98 -40.32
N GLU A 93 -25.80 4.66 -40.15
CA GLU A 93 -24.71 3.99 -39.43
C GLU A 93 -23.35 4.24 -40.12
N THR A 94 -23.31 4.13 -41.44
CA THR A 94 -22.10 4.36 -42.25
C THR A 94 -21.64 5.81 -42.12
N ARG A 95 -22.53 6.79 -42.32
CA ARG A 95 -22.15 8.21 -42.28
C ARG A 95 -21.72 8.66 -40.89
N ILE A 96 -22.37 8.19 -39.84
CA ILE A 96 -21.96 8.46 -38.45
C ILE A 96 -20.58 7.83 -38.16
N GLY A 97 -20.35 6.57 -38.56
CA GLY A 97 -19.05 5.90 -38.39
C GLY A 97 -17.91 6.60 -39.15
N GLU A 98 -18.17 7.09 -40.38
CA GLU A 98 -17.20 7.89 -41.13
C GLU A 98 -16.88 9.21 -40.44
N ALA A 99 -17.87 9.89 -39.87
CA ALA A 99 -17.69 11.13 -39.12
C ALA A 99 -16.91 10.90 -37.83
N GLU A 100 -17.18 9.80 -37.06
CA GLU A 100 -16.40 9.41 -35.89
C GLU A 100 -14.94 9.15 -36.27
N ALA A 101 -14.68 8.31 -37.27
CA ALA A 101 -13.33 7.97 -37.72
C ALA A 101 -12.56 9.19 -38.24
N ARG A 102 -13.24 10.11 -38.95
CA ARG A 102 -12.63 11.37 -39.41
C ARG A 102 -12.24 12.25 -38.24
N PHE A 103 -13.11 12.38 -37.25
CA PHE A 103 -12.85 13.21 -36.08
C PHE A 103 -11.73 12.63 -35.18
N GLU A 104 -11.74 11.32 -34.95
CA GLU A 104 -10.65 10.63 -34.24
C GLU A 104 -9.29 10.81 -34.93
N ARG A 105 -9.26 10.72 -36.28
CA ARG A 105 -8.05 10.96 -37.05
C ARG A 105 -7.55 12.39 -36.89
N GLN A 106 -8.45 13.36 -37.00
CA GLN A 106 -8.14 14.79 -36.85
C GLN A 106 -7.65 15.09 -35.42
N GLN A 107 -8.28 14.54 -34.43
CA GLN A 107 -7.87 14.69 -33.03
C GLN A 107 -6.49 14.08 -32.78
N ARG A 108 -6.24 12.89 -33.37
CA ARG A 108 -4.94 12.23 -33.29
C ARG A 108 -3.84 13.04 -33.98
N GLU A 109 -4.10 13.58 -35.16
CA GLU A 109 -3.15 14.43 -35.89
C GLU A 109 -2.85 15.75 -35.14
N SER A 110 -3.89 16.38 -34.59
CA SER A 110 -3.74 17.57 -33.74
C SER A 110 -2.90 17.30 -32.51
N ARG A 111 -3.16 16.16 -31.83
CA ARG A 111 -2.40 15.72 -30.68
C ARG A 111 -0.94 15.42 -31.04
N LEU A 112 -0.68 14.68 -32.12
CA LEU A 112 0.66 14.39 -32.58
C LEU A 112 1.44 15.65 -32.98
N SER A 113 0.75 16.68 -33.51
CA SER A 113 1.36 17.97 -33.84
C SER A 113 1.67 18.78 -32.57
N SER A 114 0.78 18.79 -31.59
CA SER A 114 0.94 19.54 -30.32
C SER A 114 1.95 18.89 -29.36
N GLU A 115 2.04 17.55 -29.39
CA GLU A 115 2.97 16.78 -28.56
C GLU A 115 4.34 16.54 -29.26
N ARG A 116 4.66 17.30 -30.30
CA ARG A 116 5.92 17.16 -31.01
C ARG A 116 7.10 17.44 -30.09
N ILE A 117 7.94 16.43 -29.91
CA ILE A 117 9.15 16.51 -29.08
C ILE A 117 10.36 16.75 -30.00
N ASP A 118 11.22 17.66 -29.61
CA ASP A 118 12.52 17.84 -30.28
C ASP A 118 13.44 16.69 -29.87
N VAL A 119 13.64 15.74 -30.80
CA VAL A 119 14.49 14.56 -30.61
C VAL A 119 15.99 14.88 -30.64
N SER A 120 16.37 16.10 -31.00
CA SER A 120 17.78 16.55 -30.93
C SER A 120 18.21 16.92 -29.52
N LEU A 121 17.24 17.20 -28.62
CA LEU A 121 17.52 17.43 -27.22
C LEU A 121 17.97 16.15 -26.54
N PRO A 122 18.98 16.20 -25.65
CA PRO A 122 19.39 15.02 -24.89
C PRO A 122 18.21 14.50 -24.10
N GLY A 123 18.01 13.18 -24.12
CA GLY A 123 17.00 12.50 -23.29
C GLY A 123 17.22 12.80 -21.81
N ARG A 124 16.17 12.76 -21.02
CA ARG A 124 16.32 12.82 -19.57
C ARG A 124 17.22 11.67 -19.13
N ALA A 125 18.35 12.00 -18.50
CA ALA A 125 19.18 10.98 -17.87
C ALA A 125 18.30 10.20 -16.89
N ARG A 126 18.33 8.87 -17.01
CA ARG A 126 17.74 8.04 -15.94
C ARG A 126 18.58 8.29 -14.70
N GLY A 127 17.97 8.78 -13.64
CA GLY A 127 18.62 8.88 -12.34
C GLY A 127 19.15 7.49 -11.94
N SER A 128 20.28 7.44 -11.27
CA SER A 128 20.71 6.22 -10.56
C SER A 128 19.58 5.84 -9.59
N GLY A 129 19.21 4.56 -9.55
CA GLY A 129 18.25 4.09 -8.57
C GLY A 129 18.75 4.37 -7.15
N SER A 130 17.83 4.61 -6.21
CA SER A 130 18.14 4.77 -4.79
C SER A 130 17.60 3.58 -4.00
N LYS A 131 18.19 3.36 -2.80
CA LYS A 131 17.68 2.36 -1.87
C LYS A 131 16.36 2.85 -1.28
N HIS A 132 15.46 1.91 -1.00
CA HIS A 132 14.23 2.20 -0.26
C HIS A 132 14.54 2.79 1.12
N PRO A 133 13.78 3.78 1.63
CA PRO A 133 14.06 4.42 2.92
C PRO A 133 14.16 3.45 4.11
N LEU A 134 13.36 2.37 4.13
CA LEU A 134 13.50 1.33 5.16
C LEU A 134 14.80 0.56 5.04
N THR A 135 15.32 0.34 3.82
CA THR A 135 16.62 -0.29 3.61
C THR A 135 17.75 0.59 4.13
N LEU A 136 17.69 1.91 3.88
CA LEU A 136 18.68 2.86 4.40
C LEU A 136 18.72 2.86 5.92
N VAL A 137 17.55 2.90 6.56
CA VAL A 137 17.48 2.88 8.03
C VAL A 137 17.93 1.55 8.59
N ARG A 138 17.58 0.43 7.95
CA ARG A 138 18.04 -0.91 8.37
C ARG A 138 19.55 -1.00 8.32
N GLU A 139 20.18 -0.64 7.22
CA GLU A 139 21.64 -0.66 7.08
C GLU A 139 22.32 0.23 8.12
N GLU A 140 21.81 1.43 8.37
CA GLU A 140 22.36 2.33 9.38
C GLU A 140 22.26 1.74 10.80
N VAL A 141 21.14 1.08 11.13
CA VAL A 141 20.98 0.37 12.40
C VAL A 141 21.97 -0.79 12.51
N GLU A 142 22.07 -1.61 11.45
CA GLU A 142 23.02 -2.73 11.40
C GLU A 142 24.47 -2.24 11.59
N ASP A 143 24.87 -1.18 10.89
CA ASP A 143 26.20 -0.58 11.01
C ASP A 143 26.51 -0.11 12.43
N VAL A 144 25.53 0.51 13.11
CA VAL A 144 25.69 0.94 14.52
C VAL A 144 25.94 -0.25 15.42
N PHE A 145 25.17 -1.35 15.28
CA PHE A 145 25.31 -2.53 16.14
C PHE A 145 26.53 -3.39 15.77
N ILE A 146 26.86 -3.54 14.49
CA ILE A 146 28.12 -4.17 14.05
C ILE A 146 29.32 -3.42 14.67
N GLY A 147 29.28 -2.07 14.65
CA GLY A 147 30.28 -1.24 15.29
C GLY A 147 30.36 -1.37 16.83
N MET A 148 29.37 -2.02 17.47
CA MET A 148 29.33 -2.38 18.88
C MET A 148 29.62 -3.88 19.11
N GLY A 149 30.02 -4.62 18.08
CA GLY A 149 30.39 -6.04 18.13
C GLY A 149 29.21 -7.01 18.10
N PHE A 150 28.09 -6.62 17.52
CA PHE A 150 26.96 -7.54 17.27
C PHE A 150 27.13 -8.23 15.93
N ASP A 151 26.82 -9.51 15.88
CA ASP A 151 26.66 -10.28 14.65
C ASP A 151 25.22 -10.14 14.15
N ILE A 152 25.04 -10.18 12.84
CA ILE A 152 23.69 -10.17 12.23
C ILE A 152 23.20 -11.60 12.07
N PHE A 153 22.05 -11.90 12.67
CA PHE A 153 21.39 -13.21 12.58
C PHE A 153 20.11 -13.11 11.77
N ASP A 154 20.09 -13.69 10.58
CA ASP A 154 18.91 -13.77 9.74
C ASP A 154 18.14 -15.06 10.03
N GLY A 155 16.93 -14.94 10.53
CA GLY A 155 16.06 -16.05 10.91
C GLY A 155 14.90 -16.24 9.92
N PRO A 156 14.28 -17.44 9.87
CA PRO A 156 13.16 -17.73 8.99
C PRO A 156 11.90 -16.92 9.35
N GLU A 157 11.12 -16.55 8.35
CA GLU A 157 9.82 -15.87 8.52
C GLU A 157 8.71 -16.83 8.94
N VAL A 158 8.78 -18.08 8.47
CA VAL A 158 7.89 -19.17 8.87
C VAL A 158 8.53 -19.94 10.00
N ASP A 159 7.88 -19.96 11.14
CA ASP A 159 8.43 -20.58 12.34
C ASP A 159 7.41 -21.51 13.01
N ASP A 160 7.77 -22.06 14.17
CA ASP A 160 6.91 -22.88 14.99
C ASP A 160 6.58 -22.18 16.32
N ASP A 161 5.64 -22.77 17.04
CA ASP A 161 5.15 -22.24 18.31
C ASP A 161 6.25 -22.18 19.38
N PHE A 162 7.17 -23.15 19.38
CA PHE A 162 8.27 -23.18 20.34
C PHE A 162 9.14 -21.92 20.24
N HIS A 163 9.61 -21.59 19.04
CA HIS A 163 10.51 -20.45 18.86
C HIS A 163 9.78 -19.09 18.98
N CYS A 164 8.51 -19.04 18.59
CA CYS A 164 7.76 -17.79 18.60
C CYS A 164 7.15 -17.44 19.96
N PHE A 165 6.80 -18.46 20.77
CA PHE A 165 6.08 -18.22 22.02
C PHE A 165 6.60 -19.04 23.21
N GLU A 166 6.64 -20.36 23.13
CA GLU A 166 6.93 -21.21 24.29
C GLU A 166 8.30 -20.89 24.91
N ALA A 167 9.35 -20.81 24.08
CA ALA A 167 10.70 -20.50 24.54
C ALA A 167 10.87 -19.06 25.04
N LEU A 168 9.92 -18.19 24.73
CA LEU A 168 9.86 -16.81 25.19
C LEU A 168 8.97 -16.63 26.43
N ASN A 169 8.77 -17.68 27.21
CA ASN A 169 7.96 -17.68 28.43
C ASN A 169 6.48 -17.31 28.18
N MET A 170 5.95 -17.70 27.04
CA MET A 170 4.54 -17.57 26.67
C MET A 170 3.92 -18.95 26.41
N PRO A 171 3.49 -19.68 27.46
CA PRO A 171 2.80 -20.96 27.31
C PRO A 171 1.46 -20.82 26.57
N ALA A 172 0.84 -21.93 26.19
CA ALA A 172 -0.33 -21.96 25.28
C ALA A 172 -1.53 -21.12 25.77
N ASP A 173 -1.68 -20.94 27.06
CA ASP A 173 -2.75 -20.20 27.73
C ASP A 173 -2.36 -18.76 28.15
N HIS A 174 -1.18 -18.31 27.71
CA HIS A 174 -0.70 -16.98 28.11
C HIS A 174 -1.43 -15.86 27.36
N PRO A 175 -2.01 -14.86 28.06
CA PRO A 175 -2.79 -13.77 27.42
C PRO A 175 -2.04 -12.98 26.35
N ALA A 176 -0.72 -12.87 26.43
CA ALA A 176 0.09 -12.17 25.45
C ALA A 176 0.05 -12.80 24.04
N ARG A 177 -0.36 -14.06 23.92
CA ARG A 177 -0.55 -14.72 22.61
C ARG A 177 -1.74 -14.14 21.85
N ASP A 178 -2.85 -13.88 22.55
CA ASP A 178 -4.07 -13.31 21.96
C ASP A 178 -3.82 -11.87 21.48
N MET A 179 -2.91 -11.15 22.13
CA MET A 179 -2.51 -9.79 21.77
C MET A 179 -1.64 -9.72 20.50
N GLN A 180 -1.15 -10.87 20.01
CA GLN A 180 -0.18 -10.88 18.88
C GLN A 180 -0.83 -11.12 17.52
N ASP A 181 -2.15 -11.34 17.45
CA ASP A 181 -2.91 -11.52 16.20
C ASP A 181 -2.16 -12.32 15.11
N THR A 182 -1.82 -13.56 15.45
CA THR A 182 -0.89 -14.40 14.69
C THR A 182 -1.52 -15.00 13.42
N PHE A 183 -0.77 -15.01 12.31
CA PHE A 183 -1.11 -15.79 11.12
C PHE A 183 -0.61 -17.23 11.27
N TYR A 184 -1.53 -18.18 11.39
CA TYR A 184 -1.23 -19.61 11.36
C TYR A 184 -1.36 -20.15 9.93
N LEU A 185 -0.42 -21.01 9.54
CA LEU A 185 -0.43 -21.68 8.25
C LEU A 185 -1.18 -23.01 8.35
N GLU A 186 -1.96 -23.34 7.33
CA GLU A 186 -2.59 -24.64 7.24
C GLU A 186 -1.55 -25.75 7.02
N GLY A 187 -1.68 -26.85 7.74
CA GLY A 187 -0.80 -28.03 7.59
C GLY A 187 -0.33 -28.62 8.92
N LEU A 188 0.37 -29.73 8.82
CA LEU A 188 1.00 -30.43 9.94
C LEU A 188 2.49 -30.66 9.66
N PRO A 189 3.40 -30.32 10.61
CA PRO A 189 3.14 -29.73 11.91
C PRO A 189 2.67 -28.26 11.79
N PRO A 190 1.97 -27.73 12.81
CA PRO A 190 1.53 -26.35 12.83
C PRO A 190 2.70 -25.39 12.65
N ARG A 191 2.53 -24.43 11.74
CA ARG A 191 3.49 -23.35 11.47
C ARG A 191 2.77 -22.02 11.55
N LEU A 192 3.54 -20.97 11.73
CA LEU A 192 3.04 -19.61 11.79
C LEU A 192 4.01 -18.63 11.10
N LEU A 193 3.50 -17.47 10.71
CA LEU A 193 4.35 -16.34 10.37
C LEU A 193 4.78 -15.65 11.68
N ARG A 194 6.09 -15.44 11.85
CA ARG A 194 6.62 -14.85 13.09
C ARG A 194 6.03 -13.48 13.34
N THR A 195 5.59 -13.23 14.57
CA THR A 195 4.98 -11.96 15.02
C THR A 195 6.01 -10.94 15.51
N HIS A 196 7.24 -11.39 15.73
CA HIS A 196 8.40 -10.61 16.15
C HIS A 196 9.69 -11.32 15.75
N THR A 197 10.82 -10.61 15.79
CA THR A 197 12.13 -11.18 15.46
C THR A 197 12.82 -11.89 16.64
N SER A 198 12.17 -11.98 17.82
CA SER A 198 12.67 -12.71 18.99
C SER A 198 12.89 -14.20 18.73
N THR A 199 12.25 -14.78 17.71
CA THR A 199 12.53 -16.15 17.25
C THR A 199 14.01 -16.31 16.88
N GLY A 200 14.64 -15.26 16.33
CA GLY A 200 16.06 -15.22 16.02
C GLY A 200 16.94 -15.29 17.27
N GLN A 201 16.51 -14.73 18.41
CA GLN A 201 17.22 -14.81 19.68
C GLN A 201 17.28 -16.27 20.17
N ILE A 202 16.15 -16.99 20.13
CA ILE A 202 16.09 -18.40 20.52
C ILE A 202 16.96 -19.24 19.58
N ARG A 203 16.83 -19.03 18.28
CA ARG A 203 17.59 -19.77 17.26
C ARG A 203 19.09 -19.52 17.35
N SER A 204 19.52 -18.29 17.63
CA SER A 204 20.94 -17.96 17.81
C SER A 204 21.52 -18.65 19.05
N MET A 205 20.78 -18.71 20.17
CA MET A 205 21.21 -19.45 21.35
C MET A 205 21.30 -20.96 21.09
N LEU A 206 20.35 -21.55 20.34
CA LEU A 206 20.35 -22.96 19.99
C LEU A 206 21.49 -23.34 19.03
N ALA A 207 21.85 -22.47 18.12
CA ALA A 207 22.90 -22.66 17.11
C ALA A 207 24.29 -22.25 17.58
N ASN A 208 24.42 -21.70 18.80
CA ASN A 208 25.66 -21.14 19.29
C ASN A 208 26.75 -22.22 19.51
N GLU A 209 27.84 -22.10 18.78
CA GLU A 209 29.00 -23.02 18.88
C GLU A 209 29.91 -22.71 20.09
N ASN A 210 29.84 -21.47 20.60
CA ASN A 210 30.69 -20.97 21.70
C ASN A 210 29.87 -20.43 22.88
N PRO A 211 28.97 -21.24 23.48
CA PRO A 211 28.19 -20.76 24.62
C PRO A 211 29.06 -20.47 25.85
N PRO A 212 28.65 -19.56 26.75
CA PRO A 212 27.34 -18.92 26.74
C PRO A 212 27.28 -17.59 25.98
N GLN A 213 28.37 -17.13 25.35
CA GLN A 213 28.44 -15.82 24.75
C GLN A 213 27.55 -15.71 23.52
N VAL A 214 26.59 -14.79 23.54
CA VAL A 214 25.74 -14.41 22.41
C VAL A 214 25.71 -12.90 22.32
N ARG A 215 25.91 -12.35 21.12
CA ARG A 215 25.75 -10.92 20.85
C ARG A 215 25.26 -10.75 19.41
N VAL A 216 23.95 -10.77 19.24
CA VAL A 216 23.33 -10.79 17.92
C VAL A 216 22.27 -9.71 17.76
N LEU A 217 22.14 -9.21 16.54
CA LEU A 217 21.02 -8.42 16.07
C LEU A 217 20.23 -9.26 15.07
N CYS A 218 18.92 -9.35 15.24
CA CYS A 218 18.00 -10.11 14.41
C CYS A 218 17.05 -9.16 13.66
N PRO A 219 17.44 -8.60 12.52
CA PRO A 219 16.54 -7.80 11.68
C PRO A 219 15.64 -8.70 10.84
N GLY A 220 14.44 -8.24 10.49
CA GLY A 220 13.60 -8.96 9.53
C GLY A 220 12.15 -8.56 9.53
N ARG A 221 11.41 -9.15 8.58
CA ARG A 221 9.97 -8.97 8.46
C ARG A 221 9.23 -9.76 9.52
N VAL A 222 8.15 -9.18 10.00
CA VAL A 222 7.23 -9.77 10.98
C VAL A 222 5.80 -9.53 10.53
N PHE A 223 4.86 -10.34 11.04
CA PHE A 223 3.51 -10.40 10.51
C PHE A 223 2.50 -10.43 11.65
N ARG A 224 1.50 -9.53 11.58
CA ARG A 224 0.36 -9.45 12.52
C ARG A 224 -0.92 -9.18 11.74
N ARG A 225 -2.06 -9.62 12.24
CA ARG A 225 -3.35 -9.43 11.57
C ARG A 225 -3.92 -8.01 11.69
N ASP A 226 -3.13 -7.09 12.20
CA ASP A 226 -3.48 -5.67 12.30
C ASP A 226 -3.36 -4.97 10.95
N ASP A 227 -4.36 -4.17 10.58
CA ASP A 227 -4.36 -3.35 9.37
C ASP A 227 -5.12 -2.05 9.60
N ASP A 228 -4.39 -0.97 9.91
CA ASP A 228 -4.93 0.38 10.06
C ASP A 228 -3.92 1.47 9.63
N ILE A 229 -4.22 2.74 9.88
CA ILE A 229 -3.35 3.87 9.49
C ILE A 229 -1.96 3.81 10.17
N THR A 230 -1.86 3.12 11.28
CA THR A 230 -0.66 3.03 12.13
C THR A 230 -0.02 1.64 12.12
N HIS A 231 -0.73 0.64 11.58
CA HIS A 231 -0.31 -0.75 11.54
C HIS A 231 -0.41 -1.31 10.12
N SER A 232 0.53 -2.15 9.77
CA SER A 232 0.56 -2.93 8.53
C SER A 232 0.60 -4.42 8.86
N PRO A 233 -0.08 -5.28 8.10
CA PRO A 233 -0.03 -6.73 8.30
C PRO A 233 1.39 -7.32 8.22
N MET A 234 2.29 -6.64 7.53
CA MET A 234 3.70 -6.92 7.47
C MET A 234 4.47 -5.64 7.76
N PHE A 235 5.46 -5.72 8.64
CA PHE A 235 6.38 -4.64 8.95
C PHE A 235 7.75 -5.21 9.30
N HIS A 236 8.75 -4.35 9.52
CA HIS A 236 10.10 -4.77 9.83
C HIS A 236 10.44 -4.48 11.29
N GLN A 237 11.10 -5.42 11.92
CA GLN A 237 11.68 -5.24 13.25
C GLN A 237 13.17 -5.54 13.23
N PHE A 238 13.86 -5.01 14.20
CA PHE A 238 15.13 -5.58 14.65
C PHE A 238 15.09 -5.78 16.15
N GLU A 239 15.69 -6.87 16.60
CA GLU A 239 15.85 -7.18 18.00
C GLU A 239 17.29 -7.58 18.27
N GLY A 240 17.83 -7.15 19.40
CA GLY A 240 19.17 -7.52 19.84
C GLY A 240 19.12 -8.40 21.07
N LEU A 241 20.05 -9.33 21.14
CA LEU A 241 20.30 -10.18 22.30
C LEU A 241 21.78 -10.14 22.67
N VAL A 242 22.05 -9.92 23.95
CA VAL A 242 23.38 -10.13 24.53
C VAL A 242 23.25 -11.09 25.70
N VAL A 243 24.05 -12.16 25.71
CA VAL A 243 24.16 -13.10 26.83
C VAL A 243 25.63 -13.32 27.12
N ASP A 244 26.04 -13.17 28.38
CA ASP A 244 27.39 -13.48 28.86
C ASP A 244 27.38 -13.57 30.40
N HIS A 245 28.54 -13.77 30.99
CA HIS A 245 28.72 -13.66 32.42
C HIS A 245 28.68 -12.19 32.88
N GLY A 246 27.91 -11.93 33.94
CA GLY A 246 27.91 -10.63 34.60
C GLY A 246 27.24 -9.47 33.83
N ILE A 247 26.45 -9.75 32.81
CA ILE A 247 25.66 -8.74 32.08
C ILE A 247 24.61 -8.13 33.02
N SER A 248 24.54 -6.80 33.03
CA SER A 248 23.69 -6.02 33.91
C SER A 248 22.69 -5.13 33.18
N LEU A 249 21.70 -4.61 33.90
CA LEU A 249 20.80 -3.59 33.38
C LEU A 249 21.55 -2.32 32.95
N GLY A 250 22.65 -2.01 33.61
CA GLY A 250 23.55 -0.89 33.24
C GLY A 250 24.15 -1.07 31.85
N ASP A 251 24.51 -2.30 31.47
CA ASP A 251 25.05 -2.60 30.14
C ASP A 251 23.97 -2.44 29.07
N LEU A 252 22.74 -2.86 29.35
CA LEU A 252 21.60 -2.61 28.50
C LEU A 252 21.38 -1.11 28.28
N MET A 253 21.28 -0.35 29.36
CA MET A 253 21.07 1.10 29.31
C MET A 253 22.16 1.81 28.51
N GLY A 254 23.44 1.50 28.78
CA GLY A 254 24.58 2.07 28.05
C GLY A 254 24.59 1.72 26.56
N THR A 255 24.21 0.47 26.21
CA THR A 255 24.09 0.02 24.81
C THR A 255 22.99 0.81 24.07
N LEU A 256 21.83 0.95 24.68
CA LEU A 256 20.67 1.63 24.04
C LEU A 256 20.86 3.14 23.98
N GLU A 257 21.44 3.76 24.99
CA GLU A 257 21.78 5.17 24.94
C GLU A 257 22.81 5.45 23.83
N THR A 258 23.83 4.60 23.70
CA THR A 258 24.83 4.68 22.62
C THR A 258 24.17 4.53 21.24
N PHE A 259 23.26 3.57 21.08
CA PHE A 259 22.50 3.36 19.84
C PHE A 259 21.69 4.61 19.48
N ILE A 260 20.88 5.13 20.41
CA ILE A 260 20.03 6.31 20.17
C ILE A 260 20.90 7.53 19.81
N HIS A 261 21.99 7.75 20.52
CA HIS A 261 22.87 8.88 20.26
C HIS A 261 23.61 8.78 18.92
N ARG A 262 23.97 7.58 18.46
CA ARG A 262 24.57 7.38 17.14
C ARG A 262 23.57 7.57 16.02
N LEU A 263 22.32 7.14 16.21
CA LEU A 263 21.30 7.15 15.17
C LEU A 263 20.59 8.51 15.03
N PHE A 264 20.30 9.19 16.14
CA PHE A 264 19.51 10.41 16.17
C PHE A 264 20.31 11.67 16.57
N GLY A 265 21.40 11.51 17.29
CA GLY A 265 22.23 12.61 17.79
C GLY A 265 22.32 12.66 19.32
N LYS A 266 23.46 13.17 19.81
CA LYS A 266 23.76 13.26 21.26
C LYS A 266 22.91 14.31 21.99
N GLU A 267 22.29 15.20 21.29
CA GLU A 267 21.43 16.25 21.84
C GLU A 267 20.08 15.74 22.33
N TYR A 268 19.70 14.52 21.99
CA TYR A 268 18.42 13.94 22.40
C TYR A 268 18.60 13.16 23.71
N PRO A 269 17.96 13.62 24.81
CA PRO A 269 18.00 12.88 26.08
C PRO A 269 17.24 11.56 25.96
N VAL A 270 17.76 10.55 26.65
CA VAL A 270 17.18 9.21 26.73
C VAL A 270 16.58 9.01 28.12
N ARG A 271 15.43 8.34 28.19
CA ARG A 271 14.74 8.01 29.43
C ARG A 271 14.29 6.56 29.40
N PHE A 272 14.51 5.86 30.51
CA PHE A 272 14.06 4.49 30.73
C PHE A 272 12.86 4.50 31.66
N ARG A 273 11.80 3.81 31.30
CA ARG A 273 10.59 3.64 32.10
C ARG A 273 10.35 2.17 32.41
N PRO A 274 9.98 1.78 33.63
CA PRO A 274 9.55 0.41 33.92
C PRO A 274 8.43 -0.04 32.98
N SER A 275 8.48 -1.29 32.53
CA SER A 275 7.48 -1.94 31.71
C SER A 275 7.37 -3.42 32.06
N TYR A 276 6.58 -4.15 31.30
CA TYR A 276 6.42 -5.59 31.46
C TYR A 276 6.42 -6.29 30.08
N PHE A 277 7.29 -7.29 29.95
CA PHE A 277 7.27 -8.25 28.86
C PHE A 277 7.45 -9.66 29.42
N PRO A 278 6.76 -10.72 28.88
CA PRO A 278 6.83 -12.07 29.43
C PRO A 278 8.23 -12.67 29.47
N TYR A 279 9.09 -12.26 28.53
CA TYR A 279 10.42 -12.81 28.29
C TYR A 279 11.55 -11.95 28.88
N THR A 280 11.22 -10.87 29.59
CA THR A 280 12.24 -10.04 30.28
C THR A 280 11.83 -9.65 31.69
N GLU A 281 12.80 -9.60 32.62
CA GLU A 281 12.63 -9.12 34.01
C GLU A 281 13.97 -8.65 34.58
N PRO A 282 14.13 -7.39 34.97
CA PRO A 282 13.18 -6.28 34.78
C PRO A 282 13.05 -5.87 33.30
N SER A 283 11.87 -5.35 32.98
CA SER A 283 11.58 -4.81 31.65
C SER A 283 11.55 -3.28 31.70
N VAL A 284 12.01 -2.64 30.61
CA VAL A 284 12.02 -1.19 30.46
C VAL A 284 11.63 -0.78 29.05
N GLU A 285 10.86 0.28 28.93
CA GLU A 285 10.64 1.02 27.69
C GLU A 285 11.61 2.19 27.60
N VAL A 286 12.07 2.49 26.39
CA VAL A 286 13.06 3.53 26.14
C VAL A 286 12.44 4.65 25.34
N ASP A 287 12.43 5.83 25.93
CA ASP A 287 11.95 7.06 25.30
C ASP A 287 13.14 7.96 24.94
N MET A 288 13.02 8.63 23.79
CA MET A 288 13.89 9.71 23.37
C MET A 288 13.18 11.04 23.46
N GLY A 289 13.91 12.11 23.76
CA GLY A 289 13.39 13.47 23.66
C GLY A 289 12.84 13.75 22.25
N CYS A 290 11.64 14.32 22.15
CA CYS A 290 10.96 14.51 20.88
C CYS A 290 11.76 15.40 19.91
N SER A 291 12.15 14.84 18.77
CA SER A 291 12.91 15.53 17.71
C SER A 291 12.11 16.69 17.09
N THR A 292 10.80 16.56 16.98
CA THR A 292 9.92 17.56 16.34
C THR A 292 9.76 18.82 17.22
N CYS A 293 9.44 18.67 18.50
CA CYS A 293 9.19 19.83 19.36
C CYS A 293 10.41 20.24 20.22
N LYS A 294 11.46 19.43 20.23
CA LYS A 294 12.69 19.69 21.03
C LYS A 294 12.38 20.09 22.47
N GLY A 295 11.44 19.39 23.10
CA GLY A 295 11.01 19.62 24.48
C GLY A 295 10.01 20.77 24.69
N ARG A 296 9.59 21.50 23.65
CA ARG A 296 8.60 22.60 23.79
C ARG A 296 7.20 22.13 24.18
N ARG A 297 6.84 20.89 23.90
CA ARG A 297 5.61 20.17 24.24
C ARG A 297 4.33 20.73 23.62
N THR A 298 4.07 22.03 23.71
CA THR A 298 2.82 22.68 23.27
C THR A 298 2.52 22.43 21.80
N GLY A 299 1.34 21.88 21.50
CA GLY A 299 0.83 21.65 20.15
C GLY A 299 1.52 20.51 19.39
N CYS A 300 2.46 19.79 19.97
CA CYS A 300 3.17 18.71 19.30
C CYS A 300 2.30 17.44 19.20
N ARG A 301 1.92 17.08 17.97
CA ARG A 301 1.14 15.88 17.68
C ARG A 301 1.97 14.59 17.78
N VAL A 302 3.29 14.66 17.49
CA VAL A 302 4.19 13.50 17.47
C VAL A 302 4.36 12.92 18.88
N CYS A 303 4.71 13.76 19.85
CA CYS A 303 4.86 13.31 21.25
C CYS A 303 3.60 13.48 22.11
N LYS A 304 2.46 13.83 21.50
CA LYS A 304 1.21 14.10 22.21
C LYS A 304 1.42 15.03 23.42
N GLN A 305 2.25 16.04 23.26
CA GLN A 305 2.63 17.06 24.24
C GLN A 305 3.41 16.56 25.47
N THR A 306 3.87 15.31 25.47
CA THR A 306 4.70 14.75 26.55
C THR A 306 6.13 15.25 26.54
N GLY A 307 6.64 15.60 25.34
CA GLY A 307 8.05 15.92 25.08
C GLY A 307 8.91 14.68 24.84
N TRP A 308 8.35 13.48 24.88
CA TRP A 308 9.04 12.20 24.74
C TRP A 308 8.38 11.34 23.67
N VAL A 309 9.18 10.57 22.98
CA VAL A 309 8.75 9.60 21.97
C VAL A 309 9.33 8.24 22.33
N GLU A 310 8.48 7.27 22.53
CA GLU A 310 8.88 5.88 22.74
C GLU A 310 9.55 5.33 21.49
N ILE A 311 10.75 4.75 21.65
CA ILE A 311 11.56 4.18 20.58
C ILE A 311 11.47 2.66 20.59
N LEU A 312 11.66 2.02 21.75
CA LEU A 312 11.79 0.57 21.84
C LEU A 312 11.46 0.02 23.22
N GLY A 313 11.14 -1.27 23.25
CA GLY A 313 11.04 -2.08 24.47
C GLY A 313 12.30 -2.90 24.69
N SER A 314 12.62 -3.16 25.95
CA SER A 314 13.84 -3.89 26.33
C SER A 314 13.75 -4.47 27.72
N GLY A 315 14.74 -5.28 28.13
CA GLY A 315 14.86 -5.79 29.49
C GLY A 315 15.94 -6.85 29.65
N MET A 316 16.14 -7.26 30.88
CA MET A 316 17.00 -8.42 31.17
C MET A 316 16.26 -9.69 30.78
N VAL A 317 16.94 -10.64 30.15
CA VAL A 317 16.34 -11.91 29.71
C VAL A 317 15.80 -12.68 30.91
N HIS A 318 14.53 -13.07 30.86
CA HIS A 318 13.89 -13.83 31.91
C HIS A 318 14.53 -15.23 32.06
N PRO A 319 14.83 -15.72 33.27
CA PRO A 319 15.44 -17.06 33.47
C PRO A 319 14.75 -18.21 32.74
N ALA A 320 13.42 -18.18 32.64
CA ALA A 320 12.64 -19.20 31.94
C ALA A 320 13.00 -19.35 30.46
N VAL A 321 13.49 -18.27 29.80
CA VAL A 321 13.98 -18.32 28.41
C VAL A 321 15.23 -19.20 28.32
N PHE A 322 16.19 -19.02 29.21
CA PHE A 322 17.40 -19.85 29.28
C PHE A 322 17.05 -21.31 29.58
N GLU A 323 16.11 -21.54 30.51
CA GLU A 323 15.63 -22.87 30.85
C GLU A 323 14.95 -23.56 29.66
N ALA A 324 14.16 -22.84 28.87
CA ALA A 324 13.54 -23.39 27.67
C ALA A 324 14.57 -23.80 26.62
N VAL A 325 15.58 -22.96 26.39
CA VAL A 325 16.69 -23.30 25.49
C VAL A 325 17.49 -24.49 26.01
N ASN A 326 17.81 -24.56 27.31
CA ASN A 326 18.50 -25.66 27.92
C ASN A 326 17.71 -26.97 27.77
N ARG A 327 16.41 -26.98 28.01
CA ARG A 327 15.53 -28.14 27.78
C ARG A 327 15.59 -28.64 26.33
N ARG A 328 15.60 -27.71 25.37
CA ARG A 328 15.67 -28.04 23.94
C ARG A 328 17.02 -28.63 23.54
N LEU A 329 18.11 -28.21 24.18
CA LEU A 329 19.48 -28.71 23.97
C LEU A 329 19.75 -30.01 24.72
N ASP A 330 18.85 -30.44 25.62
CA ASP A 330 19.04 -31.56 26.56
C ASP A 330 20.34 -31.42 27.38
N LYS A 331 20.73 -30.22 27.69
CA LYS A 331 21.90 -29.91 28.53
C LYS A 331 21.81 -28.48 29.09
N VAL A 332 22.44 -28.23 30.25
CA VAL A 332 22.52 -26.90 30.84
C VAL A 332 23.71 -26.17 30.23
N VAL A 333 23.45 -25.27 29.32
CA VAL A 333 24.41 -24.41 28.62
C VAL A 333 24.30 -22.97 29.13
N TYR A 334 23.10 -22.48 29.28
CA TYR A 334 22.78 -21.16 29.80
C TYR A 334 22.23 -21.28 31.22
N ASP A 335 23.11 -21.48 32.20
CA ASP A 335 22.74 -21.58 33.60
C ASP A 335 22.35 -20.21 34.15
N PRO A 336 21.07 -19.94 34.51
CA PRO A 336 20.63 -18.63 34.98
C PRO A 336 21.34 -18.12 36.28
N ALA A 337 21.99 -19.03 37.02
CA ALA A 337 22.80 -18.66 38.17
C ALA A 337 24.19 -18.13 37.81
N LYS A 338 24.64 -18.33 36.57
CA LYS A 338 26.01 -17.98 36.13
C LYS A 338 26.03 -16.98 35.00
N VAL A 339 24.98 -16.99 34.14
CA VAL A 339 24.86 -16.10 32.99
C VAL A 339 23.65 -15.21 33.13
N SER A 340 23.76 -14.03 32.60
CA SER A 340 22.66 -13.10 32.43
C SER A 340 22.68 -12.53 31.01
N GLY A 341 21.62 -11.86 30.62
CA GLY A 341 21.57 -11.26 29.31
C GLY A 341 20.51 -10.16 29.24
N PHE A 342 20.54 -9.39 28.20
CA PHE A 342 19.48 -8.45 27.90
C PHE A 342 19.01 -8.58 26.45
N ALA A 343 17.76 -8.18 26.23
CA ALA A 343 17.17 -8.10 24.91
C ALA A 343 16.47 -6.75 24.71
N PHE A 344 16.37 -6.32 23.46
CA PHE A 344 15.67 -5.10 23.05
C PHE A 344 15.12 -5.25 21.65
N GLY A 345 14.08 -4.48 21.31
CA GLY A 345 13.53 -4.52 19.94
C GLY A 345 12.63 -3.36 19.59
N THR A 346 12.60 -3.00 18.30
CA THR A 346 11.74 -1.96 17.76
C THR A 346 11.41 -2.21 16.27
N GLY A 347 10.34 -1.55 15.78
CA GLY A 347 10.00 -1.51 14.36
C GLY A 347 10.92 -0.57 13.58
N ILE A 348 11.45 -1.01 12.44
CA ILE A 348 12.29 -0.21 11.55
C ILE A 348 11.48 0.99 11.01
N GLU A 349 10.19 0.77 10.66
CA GLU A 349 9.29 1.83 10.24
C GLU A 349 9.15 2.93 11.29
N ARG A 350 9.06 2.55 12.56
CA ARG A 350 8.99 3.50 13.67
C ARG A 350 10.21 4.41 13.71
N VAL A 351 11.39 3.82 13.56
CA VAL A 351 12.67 4.54 13.49
C VAL A 351 12.70 5.46 12.28
N ALA A 352 12.33 4.95 11.10
CA ALA A 352 12.28 5.70 9.85
C ALA A 352 11.29 6.88 9.91
N MET A 353 10.11 6.67 10.46
CA MET A 353 9.09 7.71 10.64
C MET A 353 9.60 8.84 11.54
N ILE A 354 10.22 8.50 12.67
CA ILE A 354 10.76 9.50 13.61
C ILE A 354 11.92 10.27 12.98
N LYS A 355 12.82 9.57 12.26
CA LYS A 355 14.01 10.16 11.64
C LYS A 355 13.65 11.10 10.49
N SER A 356 12.69 10.70 9.65
CA SER A 356 12.31 11.44 8.44
C SER A 356 11.06 12.31 8.61
N GLY A 357 10.43 12.31 9.81
CA GLY A 357 9.22 13.11 10.06
C GLY A 357 7.97 12.60 9.31
N ILE A 358 7.94 11.32 8.94
CA ILE A 358 6.82 10.68 8.23
C ILE A 358 5.73 10.33 9.25
N SER A 359 4.48 10.64 8.93
CA SER A 359 3.34 10.44 9.84
C SER A 359 2.45 9.25 9.49
N ASP A 360 2.63 8.62 8.33
CA ASP A 360 1.81 7.52 7.81
C ASP A 360 2.71 6.37 7.34
N ILE A 361 2.57 5.21 7.99
CA ILE A 361 3.38 4.01 7.69
C ILE A 361 3.11 3.47 6.28
N ARG A 362 1.92 3.68 5.73
CA ARG A 362 1.52 3.15 4.42
C ARG A 362 2.36 3.71 3.28
N LEU A 363 2.89 4.93 3.43
CA LEU A 363 3.78 5.56 2.45
C LEU A 363 5.00 4.71 2.11
N PHE A 364 5.48 3.89 3.04
CA PHE A 364 6.58 2.95 2.76
C PHE A 364 6.19 1.79 1.85
N TYR A 365 4.88 1.49 1.69
CA TYR A 365 4.38 0.30 1.01
C TYR A 365 3.55 0.59 -0.25
N GLU A 366 3.11 1.84 -0.44
CA GLU A 366 2.29 2.26 -1.59
C GLU A 366 3.07 2.36 -2.90
N SER A 367 4.40 2.26 -2.86
CA SER A 367 5.28 2.36 -4.05
C SER A 367 5.12 3.68 -4.82
N ASP A 368 4.72 4.77 -4.15
CA ASP A 368 4.64 6.09 -4.77
C ASP A 368 6.05 6.62 -5.07
N VAL A 369 6.37 6.72 -6.36
CA VAL A 369 7.69 7.18 -6.83
C VAL A 369 8.02 8.58 -6.32
N ARG A 370 7.04 9.48 -6.21
CA ARG A 370 7.22 10.85 -5.69
C ARG A 370 7.64 10.85 -4.21
N PHE A 371 7.20 9.85 -3.44
CA PHE A 371 7.65 9.66 -2.07
C PHE A 371 9.08 9.08 -2.04
N LEU A 372 9.34 8.04 -2.84
CA LEU A 372 10.63 7.36 -2.85
C LEU A 372 11.75 8.24 -3.37
N GLU A 373 11.50 9.09 -4.36
CA GLU A 373 12.47 10.05 -4.91
C GLU A 373 13.00 11.07 -3.88
N GLN A 374 12.29 11.29 -2.78
CA GLN A 374 12.74 12.19 -1.70
C GLN A 374 13.92 11.62 -0.90
N PHE A 375 14.22 10.34 -1.06
CA PHE A 375 15.32 9.63 -0.39
C PHE A 375 16.46 9.24 -1.36
N ALA A 376 16.41 9.75 -2.60
CA ALA A 376 17.40 9.47 -3.65
C ALA A 376 18.67 10.31 -3.50
#